data_01260f23d7b239fb24df174716723987
#
_entry.id   01260f23d7b239fb24df174716723987
#
_cell.length_a   1.000
_cell.length_b   1.000
_cell.length_c   1.000
_cell.angle_alpha   90.00
_cell.angle_beta   90.00
_cell.angle_gamma   90.00
#
_symmetry.space_group_name_H-M   'P 1'
#
loop_
_entity.id
_entity.type
_entity.pdbx_description
1 polymer ?
#
loop_
_entity_poly.entity_id
_entity_poly.type
_entity_poly.pdbx_seq_one_letter_code
_entity_poly.pdbx_strand_id
1 'polypeptide(L)'
;MTATQNRKRALRLLALGLIIGLAAYWLGTHYGQHTPGSVAALQAPASTEPLDPIEEENVRIYKQASPAVANIVTRAVQYDFFFNAVPVEGAGSGFVIDTDGHILTNYHVVHGAQTIEVILGDQSHYKAKYIGADTRNDIALIQIDPHGHKLATLKLGDSRNLLVGQRVLAIGNPFGFESTLTTGVVSSLGRTVQTGENTFIDEAIQTDASINTGNSGGPLLNSHGEVIGINSAIYAPSGTTAGIGFAIPINTARRVAEDLITKGRVTRATLGAEGRAIWPGLADALGLSTKQGILIERVEPGGPAAQAGLRGGDRIVLAGLQQLRIGGDIVVAIDGKPVTSQTDLNLLLNREWPGDTVTLTVVRNGKKLDIPVKLGES
;
A
#
# COMPACT_ATOMS: atom_id res chain seq x y z
N MET A 1 32.63 87.39 -31.40
CA MET A 1 32.29 87.08 -30.01
C MET A 1 33.47 87.41 -29.13
N THR A 2 33.29 88.36 -28.28
CA THR A 2 34.40 89.00 -27.50
C THR A 2 34.80 88.05 -26.31
N ALA A 3 36.11 88.06 -25.98
CA ALA A 3 36.74 87.25 -24.90
C ALA A 3 35.98 87.35 -23.57
N THR A 4 35.23 88.39 -23.33
CA THR A 4 34.38 88.61 -22.13
C THR A 4 33.15 87.71 -22.08
N GLN A 5 32.61 87.30 -23.22
CA GLN A 5 31.43 86.40 -23.29
C GLN A 5 31.80 84.98 -22.98
N ASN A 6 32.99 84.56 -23.39
CA ASN A 6 33.47 83.17 -23.10
C ASN A 6 33.87 83.03 -21.63
N ARG A 7 34.41 84.07 -20.98
CA ARG A 7 34.71 84.08 -19.54
C ARG A 7 33.41 83.91 -18.69
N LYS A 8 32.36 84.63 -19.08
CA LYS A 8 31.06 84.56 -18.37
C LYS A 8 30.39 83.19 -18.54
N ARG A 9 30.59 82.57 -19.71
CA ARG A 9 30.08 81.17 -19.94
C ARG A 9 30.85 80.12 -19.14
N ALA A 10 32.19 80.24 -19.09
CA ALA A 10 33.04 79.37 -18.31
C ALA A 10 32.75 79.49 -16.79
N LEU A 11 32.54 80.64 -16.28
CA LEU A 11 32.17 80.87 -14.87
C LEU A 11 30.78 80.29 -14.51
N ARG A 12 29.81 80.43 -15.45
CA ARG A 12 28.48 79.79 -15.24
C ARG A 12 28.51 78.25 -15.24
N LEU A 13 29.33 77.64 -16.08
CA LEU A 13 29.52 76.20 -16.11
C LEU A 13 30.23 75.68 -14.88
N LEU A 14 31.23 76.41 -14.37
CA LEU A 14 31.91 76.09 -13.09
C LEU A 14 30.97 76.20 -11.90
N ALA A 15 30.15 77.24 -11.87
CA ALA A 15 29.14 77.39 -10.80
C ALA A 15 28.07 76.33 -10.85
N LEU A 16 27.63 75.90 -12.05
CA LEU A 16 26.65 74.84 -12.21
C LEU A 16 27.25 73.50 -11.76
N GLY A 17 28.51 73.20 -12.12
CA GLY A 17 29.24 72.02 -11.66
C GLY A 17 29.38 71.95 -10.15
N LEU A 18 29.65 73.07 -9.53
CA LEU A 18 29.78 73.14 -8.07
C LEU A 18 28.44 72.93 -7.34
N ILE A 19 27.34 73.44 -7.91
CA ILE A 19 26.00 73.28 -7.35
C ILE A 19 25.57 71.77 -7.50
N ILE A 20 25.85 71.19 -8.65
CA ILE A 20 25.54 69.73 -8.86
C ILE A 20 26.39 68.89 -7.94
N GLY A 21 27.66 69.14 -7.76
CA GLY A 21 28.57 68.48 -6.82
C GLY A 21 28.09 68.54 -5.36
N LEU A 22 27.70 69.76 -4.93
CA LEU A 22 27.15 69.99 -3.59
C LEU A 22 25.79 69.29 -3.37
N ALA A 23 24.94 69.35 -4.39
CA ALA A 23 23.65 68.61 -4.33
C ALA A 23 23.84 67.07 -4.27
N ALA A 24 24.79 66.55 -5.06
CA ALA A 24 25.13 65.11 -5.01
C ALA A 24 25.77 64.71 -3.67
N TYR A 25 26.63 65.55 -3.12
CA TYR A 25 27.22 65.36 -1.79
C TYR A 25 26.15 65.40 -0.68
N TRP A 26 25.24 66.36 -0.75
CA TRP A 26 24.15 66.50 0.21
C TRP A 26 23.14 65.29 0.10
N LEU A 27 22.80 64.90 -1.10
CA LEU A 27 22.00 63.66 -1.35
C LEU A 27 22.73 62.44 -0.84
N GLY A 28 24.04 62.27 -1.11
CA GLY A 28 24.83 61.14 -0.62
C GLY A 28 24.90 61.09 0.91
N THR A 29 24.99 62.25 1.59
CA THR A 29 25.03 62.28 3.06
C THR A 29 23.66 62.16 3.72
N HIS A 30 22.56 62.56 3.04
CA HIS A 30 21.20 62.47 3.58
C HIS A 30 20.48 61.19 3.23
N TYR A 31 20.75 60.57 2.06
CA TYR A 31 20.15 59.31 1.63
C TYR A 31 21.09 58.12 1.72
N GLY A 32 22.41 58.34 1.92
CA GLY A 32 23.40 57.29 2.07
C GLY A 32 23.49 56.65 3.46
N GLN A 33 22.75 57.14 4.45
CA GLN A 33 22.65 56.52 5.77
C GLN A 33 21.44 55.57 5.86
N HIS A 34 21.23 54.74 4.86
CA HIS A 34 20.60 53.47 5.14
C HIS A 34 21.63 52.62 5.86
N THR A 35 21.64 52.69 7.18
CA THR A 35 22.21 51.59 7.99
C THR A 35 21.65 50.28 7.43
N PRO A 36 22.49 49.31 7.01
CA PRO A 36 21.97 48.01 6.70
C PRO A 36 21.22 47.59 7.95
N GLY A 37 19.87 47.45 7.81
CA GLY A 37 19.04 46.93 8.88
C GLY A 37 19.69 45.64 9.34
N SER A 38 19.94 45.55 10.63
CA SER A 38 20.59 44.43 11.26
C SER A 38 19.98 43.12 10.74
N VAL A 39 20.74 42.35 9.96
CA VAL A 39 20.35 41.00 9.49
C VAL A 39 20.22 40.01 10.66
N ALA A 40 20.57 40.46 11.87
CA ALA A 40 20.39 39.74 13.12
C ALA A 40 18.92 39.35 13.44
N ALA A 41 17.94 40.10 12.84
CA ALA A 41 16.52 39.76 13.03
C ALA A 41 16.04 38.57 12.18
N LEU A 42 16.86 38.06 11.23
CA LEU A 42 16.54 36.84 10.43
C LEU A 42 17.15 35.55 10.98
N GLN A 43 17.98 35.63 12.01
CA GLN A 43 18.37 34.47 12.79
C GLN A 43 17.29 34.26 13.84
N ALA A 44 16.21 33.53 13.46
CA ALA A 44 15.35 32.92 14.46
C ALA A 44 16.26 32.11 15.37
N PRO A 45 16.23 32.28 16.70
CA PRO A 45 16.93 31.36 17.60
C PRO A 45 16.46 29.95 17.24
N ALA A 46 17.39 29.04 17.06
CA ALA A 46 17.03 27.60 16.98
C ALA A 46 16.16 27.36 18.21
N SER A 47 14.89 26.97 17.99
CA SER A 47 13.97 26.75 19.08
C SER A 47 14.57 25.64 19.95
N THR A 48 14.97 25.99 21.15
CA THR A 48 15.44 25.06 22.17
C THR A 48 14.27 24.56 23.01
N GLU A 49 13.05 24.76 22.53
CA GLU A 49 11.87 24.24 23.20
C GLU A 49 11.90 22.71 23.14
N PRO A 50 11.65 22.04 24.26
CA PRO A 50 11.56 20.61 24.29
C PRO A 50 10.39 20.14 23.38
N LEU A 51 10.59 19.00 22.73
CA LEU A 51 9.53 18.38 21.92
C LEU A 51 8.32 18.08 22.80
N ASP A 52 7.13 18.18 22.25
CA ASP A 52 5.95 17.69 22.96
C ASP A 52 5.97 16.16 23.03
N PRO A 53 5.18 15.52 23.91
CA PRO A 53 5.19 14.07 24.08
C PRO A 53 4.87 13.29 22.79
N ILE A 54 4.07 13.86 21.90
CA ILE A 54 3.70 13.22 20.61
C ILE A 54 4.87 13.33 19.63
N GLU A 55 5.54 14.46 19.60
CA GLU A 55 6.74 14.68 18.79
C GLU A 55 7.88 13.76 19.25
N GLU A 56 8.11 13.68 20.57
CA GLU A 56 9.13 12.77 21.15
C GLU A 56 8.87 11.32 20.75
N GLU A 57 7.62 10.89 20.81
CA GLU A 57 7.22 9.53 20.44
C GLU A 57 7.42 9.28 18.92
N ASN A 58 7.02 10.23 18.05
CA ASN A 58 7.23 10.13 16.61
C ASN A 58 8.73 10.02 16.28
N VAL A 59 9.55 10.87 16.88
CA VAL A 59 11.02 10.85 16.70
C VAL A 59 11.61 9.53 17.18
N ARG A 60 11.18 9.03 18.35
CA ARG A 60 11.62 7.76 18.91
C ARG A 60 11.27 6.59 17.99
N ILE A 61 10.00 6.51 17.54
CA ILE A 61 9.54 5.42 16.65
C ILE A 61 10.29 5.47 15.33
N TYR A 62 10.44 6.66 14.73
CA TYR A 62 11.18 6.83 13.48
C TYR A 62 12.63 6.34 13.60
N LYS A 63 13.35 6.77 14.64
CA LYS A 63 14.75 6.36 14.87
C LYS A 63 14.90 4.85 15.08
N GLN A 64 13.92 4.21 15.70
CA GLN A 64 13.93 2.76 15.93
C GLN A 64 13.56 1.96 14.70
N ALA A 65 12.62 2.44 13.90
CA ALA A 65 12.04 1.70 12.78
C ALA A 65 12.79 1.94 11.46
N SER A 66 13.26 3.17 11.19
CA SER A 66 13.87 3.53 9.90
C SER A 66 15.06 2.66 9.48
N PRO A 67 15.93 2.15 10.40
CA PRO A 67 17.03 1.26 9.99
C PRO A 67 16.57 -0.06 9.40
N ALA A 68 15.36 -0.52 9.72
CA ALA A 68 14.78 -1.75 9.19
C ALA A 68 13.92 -1.52 7.93
N VAL A 69 13.69 -0.25 7.54
CA VAL A 69 12.94 0.09 6.33
C VAL A 69 13.89 0.15 5.15
N ALA A 70 13.57 -0.61 4.12
CA ALA A 70 14.37 -0.76 2.93
C ALA A 70 13.81 0.05 1.74
N ASN A 71 14.70 0.58 0.93
CA ASN A 71 14.41 0.92 -0.45
C ASN A 71 14.57 -0.34 -1.32
N ILE A 72 13.61 -0.59 -2.20
CA ILE A 72 13.63 -1.70 -3.13
C ILE A 72 13.72 -1.12 -4.54
N VAL A 73 14.80 -1.42 -5.24
CA VAL A 73 15.03 -1.03 -6.63
C VAL A 73 14.88 -2.27 -7.50
N THR A 74 14.03 -2.19 -8.50
CA THR A 74 13.78 -3.29 -9.43
C THR A 74 14.20 -2.91 -10.83
N ARG A 75 14.78 -3.86 -11.58
CA ARG A 75 15.08 -3.67 -12.99
C ARG A 75 14.43 -4.77 -13.79
N ALA A 76 13.76 -4.38 -14.85
CA ALA A 76 13.11 -5.25 -15.81
C ALA A 76 13.46 -4.81 -17.24
N VAL A 77 13.24 -5.68 -18.20
CA VAL A 77 13.34 -5.34 -19.64
C VAL A 77 11.94 -5.46 -20.21
N GLN A 78 11.45 -4.36 -20.78
CA GLN A 78 10.24 -4.35 -21.59
C GLN A 78 10.60 -4.24 -23.06
N TYR A 79 9.75 -4.77 -23.94
CA TYR A 79 9.95 -4.63 -25.36
C TYR A 79 9.00 -3.56 -25.90
N ASP A 80 9.55 -2.62 -26.68
CA ASP A 80 8.74 -1.62 -27.36
C ASP A 80 7.95 -2.25 -28.55
N PHE A 81 7.17 -1.44 -29.23
CA PHE A 81 6.41 -1.89 -30.40
C PHE A 81 7.28 -2.48 -31.52
N PHE A 82 8.56 -2.13 -31.58
CA PHE A 82 9.54 -2.62 -32.56
C PHE A 82 10.40 -3.77 -32.02
N PHE A 83 10.01 -4.38 -30.88
CA PHE A 83 10.76 -5.44 -30.20
C PHE A 83 12.18 -5.03 -29.70
N ASN A 84 12.44 -3.73 -29.52
CA ASN A 84 13.66 -3.29 -28.88
C ASN A 84 13.54 -3.47 -27.37
N ALA A 85 14.60 -3.98 -26.75
CA ALA A 85 14.69 -4.14 -25.32
C ALA A 85 14.89 -2.77 -24.63
N VAL A 86 13.91 -2.34 -23.83
CA VAL A 86 13.96 -1.09 -23.07
C VAL A 86 14.08 -1.43 -21.59
N PRO A 87 15.18 -1.04 -20.92
CA PRO A 87 15.28 -1.21 -19.46
C PRO A 87 14.28 -0.31 -18.75
N VAL A 88 13.58 -0.89 -17.77
CA VAL A 88 12.65 -0.17 -16.90
C VAL A 88 13.08 -0.38 -15.47
N GLU A 89 13.18 0.71 -14.72
CA GLU A 89 13.45 0.69 -13.29
C GLU A 89 12.16 1.01 -12.52
N GLY A 90 11.93 0.24 -11.46
CA GLY A 90 10.88 0.50 -10.49
C GLY A 90 11.50 0.73 -9.11
N ALA A 91 10.79 1.45 -8.26
CA ALA A 91 11.19 1.67 -6.88
C ALA A 91 9.99 1.54 -5.94
N GLY A 92 10.25 1.08 -4.73
CA GLY A 92 9.28 1.00 -3.65
C GLY A 92 9.98 0.82 -2.32
N SER A 93 9.19 0.57 -1.29
CA SER A 93 9.71 0.31 0.06
C SER A 93 9.45 -1.13 0.49
N GLY A 94 10.15 -1.56 1.51
CA GLY A 94 9.92 -2.81 2.24
C GLY A 94 10.42 -2.68 3.66
N PHE A 95 10.30 -3.73 4.45
CA PHE A 95 10.86 -3.75 5.80
C PHE A 95 11.31 -5.15 6.19
N VAL A 96 12.40 -5.21 6.93
CA VAL A 96 13.01 -6.46 7.42
C VAL A 96 12.21 -6.99 8.59
N ILE A 97 11.82 -8.27 8.53
CA ILE A 97 10.98 -8.93 9.55
C ILE A 97 11.77 -9.85 10.46
N ASP A 98 12.92 -10.35 10.04
CA ASP A 98 13.77 -11.26 10.83
C ASP A 98 15.26 -11.11 10.51
N THR A 99 16.07 -11.84 11.28
CA THR A 99 17.53 -11.83 11.13
C THR A 99 18.04 -12.67 9.96
N ASP A 100 17.18 -13.46 9.32
CA ASP A 100 17.50 -14.27 8.14
C ASP A 100 17.38 -13.45 6.86
N GLY A 101 17.02 -12.16 6.99
CA GLY A 101 16.95 -11.18 5.92
C GLY A 101 15.66 -11.23 5.10
N HIS A 102 14.59 -11.78 5.66
CA HIS A 102 13.29 -11.71 5.02
C HIS A 102 12.72 -10.28 5.07
N ILE A 103 12.19 -9.83 3.94
CA ILE A 103 11.64 -8.48 3.75
C ILE A 103 10.24 -8.61 3.18
N LEU A 104 9.27 -8.00 3.85
CA LEU A 104 7.91 -7.82 3.34
C LEU A 104 7.82 -6.55 2.51
N THR A 105 7.08 -6.64 1.40
CA THR A 105 6.77 -5.52 0.48
C THR A 105 5.47 -5.79 -0.26
N ASN A 106 5.05 -4.89 -1.14
CA ASN A 106 3.94 -5.17 -2.06
C ASN A 106 4.38 -6.00 -3.26
N TYR A 107 3.46 -6.82 -3.77
CA TYR A 107 3.70 -7.61 -4.99
C TYR A 107 3.96 -6.71 -6.21
N HIS A 108 3.19 -5.62 -6.36
CA HIS A 108 3.36 -4.70 -7.49
C HIS A 108 4.75 -4.04 -7.53
N VAL A 109 5.45 -3.91 -6.39
CA VAL A 109 6.81 -3.36 -6.31
C VAL A 109 7.82 -4.29 -6.99
N VAL A 110 7.65 -5.61 -6.85
CA VAL A 110 8.62 -6.62 -7.33
C VAL A 110 8.14 -7.39 -8.57
N HIS A 111 6.91 -7.15 -9.01
CA HIS A 111 6.31 -7.85 -10.14
C HIS A 111 7.08 -7.59 -11.44
N GLY A 112 7.42 -8.68 -12.16
CA GLY A 112 8.13 -8.60 -13.43
C GLY A 112 9.62 -8.21 -13.33
N ALA A 113 10.15 -8.03 -12.11
CA ALA A 113 11.55 -7.69 -11.91
C ALA A 113 12.48 -8.87 -12.32
N GLN A 114 13.50 -8.57 -13.12
CA GLN A 114 14.59 -9.51 -13.41
C GLN A 114 15.66 -9.47 -12.32
N THR A 115 15.87 -8.30 -11.71
CA THR A 115 16.76 -8.12 -10.57
C THR A 115 16.10 -7.24 -9.53
N ILE A 116 16.33 -7.59 -8.26
CA ILE A 116 15.85 -6.86 -7.10
C ILE A 116 17.07 -6.49 -6.27
N GLU A 117 17.25 -5.21 -6.03
CA GLU A 117 18.28 -4.64 -5.17
C GLU A 117 17.60 -3.99 -3.95
N VAL A 118 18.15 -4.21 -2.78
CA VAL A 118 17.67 -3.66 -1.51
C VAL A 118 18.73 -2.76 -0.93
N ILE A 119 18.35 -1.53 -0.57
CA ILE A 119 19.22 -0.56 0.08
C ILE A 119 18.63 -0.30 1.47
N LEU A 120 19.40 -0.59 2.53
CA LEU A 120 18.98 -0.35 3.91
C LEU A 120 19.32 1.08 4.36
N GLY A 121 18.81 1.46 5.54
CA GLY A 121 19.02 2.81 6.08
C GLY A 121 20.47 3.19 6.35
N ASP A 122 21.38 2.21 6.48
CA ASP A 122 22.83 2.40 6.62
C ASP A 122 23.58 2.49 5.28
N GLN A 123 22.85 2.57 4.17
CA GLN A 123 23.35 2.59 2.79
C GLN A 123 24.00 1.28 2.35
N SER A 124 23.81 0.19 3.07
CA SER A 124 24.26 -1.12 2.61
C SER A 124 23.35 -1.62 1.47
N HIS A 125 23.97 -2.20 0.44
CA HIS A 125 23.33 -2.69 -0.76
C HIS A 125 23.33 -4.21 -0.79
N TYR A 126 22.19 -4.80 -1.04
CA TYR A 126 22.01 -6.26 -1.10
C TYR A 126 21.26 -6.64 -2.38
N LYS A 127 21.74 -7.71 -3.02
CA LYS A 127 20.93 -8.39 -4.03
C LYS A 127 19.88 -9.25 -3.32
N ALA A 128 18.60 -9.06 -3.65
CA ALA A 128 17.53 -9.82 -3.06
C ALA A 128 17.09 -10.98 -3.95
N LYS A 129 16.70 -12.07 -3.29
CA LYS A 129 16.04 -13.22 -3.89
C LYS A 129 14.53 -13.06 -3.71
N TYR A 130 13.77 -13.25 -4.79
CA TYR A 130 12.33 -13.38 -4.70
C TYR A 130 11.97 -14.75 -4.11
N ILE A 131 11.21 -14.77 -3.01
CA ILE A 131 10.76 -16.01 -2.34
C ILE A 131 9.38 -16.40 -2.85
N GLY A 132 8.47 -15.45 -2.93
CA GLY A 132 7.11 -15.66 -3.44
C GLY A 132 6.21 -14.48 -3.17
N ALA A 133 4.94 -14.61 -3.59
CA ALA A 133 3.94 -13.57 -3.38
C ALA A 133 2.53 -14.13 -3.24
N ASP A 134 1.69 -13.35 -2.60
CA ASP A 134 0.23 -13.40 -2.70
C ASP A 134 -0.24 -12.28 -3.63
N THR A 135 -0.50 -12.64 -4.87
CA THR A 135 -0.90 -11.67 -5.91
C THR A 135 -2.29 -11.08 -5.67
N ARG A 136 -3.17 -11.78 -4.93
CA ARG A 136 -4.51 -11.27 -4.61
C ARG A 136 -4.49 -10.19 -3.57
N ASN A 137 -3.64 -10.37 -2.53
CA ASN A 137 -3.51 -9.42 -1.43
C ASN A 137 -2.38 -8.43 -1.62
N ASP A 138 -1.73 -8.41 -2.80
CA ASP A 138 -0.61 -7.50 -3.13
C ASP A 138 0.55 -7.58 -2.12
N ILE A 139 0.91 -8.79 -1.68
CA ILE A 139 1.99 -9.03 -0.73
C ILE A 139 3.10 -9.82 -1.41
N ALA A 140 4.37 -9.43 -1.20
CA ALA A 140 5.52 -10.20 -1.62
C ALA A 140 6.53 -10.36 -0.48
N LEU A 141 7.25 -11.49 -0.51
CA LEU A 141 8.38 -11.80 0.35
C LEU A 141 9.63 -11.93 -0.49
N ILE A 142 10.65 -11.15 -0.14
CA ILE A 142 11.99 -11.25 -0.71
C ILE A 142 12.99 -11.51 0.42
N GLN A 143 14.18 -11.96 0.07
CA GLN A 143 15.24 -12.27 1.05
C GLN A 143 16.57 -11.71 0.59
N ILE A 144 17.29 -11.08 1.51
CA ILE A 144 18.69 -10.68 1.36
C ILE A 144 19.60 -11.61 2.17
N ASP A 145 20.83 -11.77 1.74
CA ASP A 145 21.87 -12.42 2.55
C ASP A 145 22.55 -11.36 3.41
N PRO A 146 22.44 -11.41 4.74
CA PRO A 146 23.04 -10.42 5.61
C PRO A 146 24.57 -10.51 5.68
N HIS A 147 25.23 -11.54 5.10
CA HIS A 147 26.68 -11.75 5.14
C HIS A 147 27.30 -11.61 6.52
N GLY A 148 26.56 -12.01 7.58
CA GLY A 148 26.99 -11.91 8.98
C GLY A 148 26.77 -10.52 9.62
N HIS A 149 26.23 -9.53 8.89
CA HIS A 149 25.82 -8.26 9.49
C HIS A 149 24.54 -8.41 10.30
N LYS A 150 24.45 -7.70 11.42
CA LYS A 150 23.23 -7.67 12.21
C LYS A 150 22.21 -6.74 11.59
N LEU A 151 21.13 -7.30 11.08
CA LEU A 151 20.02 -6.53 10.54
C LEU A 151 19.15 -5.94 11.66
N ALA A 152 18.71 -4.70 11.47
CA ALA A 152 17.59 -4.16 12.22
C ALA A 152 16.29 -4.81 11.72
N THR A 153 15.38 -5.15 12.61
CA THR A 153 14.11 -5.82 12.27
C THR A 153 12.93 -5.09 12.90
N LEU A 154 11.76 -5.17 12.29
CA LEU A 154 10.51 -4.64 12.85
C LEU A 154 9.68 -5.75 13.48
N LYS A 155 9.14 -5.45 14.65
CA LYS A 155 8.19 -6.32 15.33
C LYS A 155 6.83 -6.22 14.64
N LEU A 156 6.26 -7.37 14.23
CA LEU A 156 4.91 -7.45 13.70
C LEU A 156 3.91 -7.38 14.86
N GLY A 157 3.01 -6.39 14.80
CA GLY A 157 1.92 -6.18 15.77
C GLY A 157 0.71 -7.05 15.47
N ASP A 158 -0.48 -6.61 15.88
CA ASP A 158 -1.76 -7.29 15.63
C ASP A 158 -2.78 -6.32 15.02
N SER A 159 -3.32 -6.65 13.86
CA SER A 159 -4.30 -5.81 13.16
C SER A 159 -5.76 -6.14 13.45
N ARG A 160 -6.08 -7.14 14.30
CA ARG A 160 -7.47 -7.56 14.58
C ARG A 160 -8.26 -6.57 15.46
N ASN A 161 -7.56 -5.96 16.41
CA ASN A 161 -8.19 -5.13 17.45
C ASN A 161 -7.89 -3.64 17.28
N LEU A 162 -7.68 -3.19 16.05
CA LEU A 162 -7.48 -1.78 15.75
C LEU A 162 -8.78 -1.00 15.99
N LEU A 163 -8.63 0.25 16.41
CA LEU A 163 -9.75 1.16 16.63
C LEU A 163 -9.59 2.39 15.72
N VAL A 164 -10.70 2.87 15.17
CA VAL A 164 -10.73 4.16 14.46
C VAL A 164 -10.31 5.27 15.41
N GLY A 165 -9.42 6.15 14.95
CA GLY A 165 -8.81 7.21 15.74
C GLY A 165 -7.46 6.83 16.36
N GLN A 166 -7.03 5.57 16.33
CA GLN A 166 -5.67 5.20 16.74
C GLN A 166 -4.65 5.85 15.84
N ARG A 167 -3.60 6.42 16.43
CA ARG A 167 -2.51 7.05 15.71
C ARG A 167 -1.66 6.02 14.97
N VAL A 168 -1.26 6.38 13.77
CA VAL A 168 -0.40 5.57 12.91
C VAL A 168 0.73 6.39 12.30
N LEU A 169 1.84 5.72 12.00
CA LEU A 169 3.00 6.28 11.35
C LEU A 169 3.33 5.41 10.14
N ALA A 170 3.35 6.01 8.96
CA ALA A 170 3.77 5.34 7.73
C ALA A 170 5.21 5.74 7.40
N ILE A 171 6.08 4.75 7.20
CA ILE A 171 7.47 4.98 6.84
C ILE A 171 7.73 4.38 5.45
N GLY A 172 8.54 5.07 4.65
CA GLY A 172 9.03 4.59 3.38
C GLY A 172 10.44 5.10 3.11
N ASN A 173 11.12 4.46 2.16
CA ASN A 173 12.45 4.87 1.70
C ASN A 173 12.49 4.94 0.17
N PRO A 174 11.83 5.95 -0.45
CA PRO A 174 11.62 5.99 -1.90
C PRO A 174 12.89 6.18 -2.71
N PHE A 175 13.93 6.77 -2.12
CA PHE A 175 15.13 7.19 -2.84
C PHE A 175 16.42 6.52 -2.33
N GLY A 176 16.32 5.65 -1.32
CA GLY A 176 17.48 4.98 -0.74
C GLY A 176 18.40 5.85 0.12
N PHE A 177 18.07 7.12 0.34
CA PHE A 177 18.88 8.04 1.17
C PHE A 177 18.37 8.06 2.61
N GLU A 178 17.26 8.75 2.83
CA GLU A 178 16.62 8.86 4.14
C GLU A 178 15.17 8.38 4.04
N SER A 179 14.73 7.67 5.07
CA SER A 179 13.34 7.27 5.17
C SER A 179 12.44 8.48 5.40
N THR A 180 11.29 8.50 4.72
CA THR A 180 10.25 9.50 4.94
C THR A 180 9.25 9.01 5.96
N LEU A 181 8.74 9.91 6.79
CA LEU A 181 7.70 9.65 7.78
C LEU A 181 6.46 10.46 7.46
N THR A 182 5.31 9.82 7.44
CA THR A 182 4.01 10.49 7.50
C THR A 182 3.19 9.95 8.66
N THR A 183 2.40 10.82 9.29
CA THR A 183 1.57 10.46 10.46
C THR A 183 0.11 10.72 10.16
N GLY A 184 -0.74 9.95 10.81
CA GLY A 184 -2.19 10.07 10.72
C GLY A 184 -2.87 9.19 11.75
N VAL A 185 -4.11 8.84 11.47
CA VAL A 185 -4.91 7.93 12.30
C VAL A 185 -5.52 6.81 11.46
N VAL A 186 -5.96 5.75 12.10
CA VAL A 186 -6.87 4.78 11.50
C VAL A 186 -8.19 5.49 11.24
N SER A 187 -8.54 5.70 9.96
CA SER A 187 -9.76 6.41 9.57
C SER A 187 -10.96 5.49 9.40
N SER A 188 -10.73 4.24 8.99
CA SER A 188 -11.77 3.20 8.83
C SER A 188 -11.13 1.82 8.78
N LEU A 189 -11.92 0.78 9.04
CA LEU A 189 -11.50 -0.62 9.04
C LEU A 189 -12.50 -1.48 8.26
N GLY A 190 -12.04 -2.66 7.82
CA GLY A 190 -12.91 -3.70 7.25
C GLY A 190 -13.44 -3.39 5.84
N ARG A 191 -12.82 -2.46 5.11
CA ARG A 191 -13.19 -2.17 3.71
C ARG A 191 -12.46 -3.11 2.77
N THR A 192 -13.18 -3.61 1.76
CA THR A 192 -12.57 -4.26 0.61
C THR A 192 -12.29 -3.18 -0.44
N VAL A 193 -11.03 -3.04 -0.82
CA VAL A 193 -10.59 -2.02 -1.78
C VAL A 193 -9.98 -2.71 -2.99
N GLN A 194 -10.53 -2.45 -4.17
CA GLN A 194 -9.97 -2.95 -5.42
C GLN A 194 -8.75 -2.11 -5.80
N THR A 195 -7.61 -2.76 -6.01
CA THR A 195 -6.33 -2.12 -6.35
C THR A 195 -5.89 -2.39 -7.79
N GLY A 196 -6.54 -3.32 -8.48
CA GLY A 196 -6.29 -3.69 -9.86
C GLY A 196 -7.44 -4.55 -10.42
N GLU A 197 -7.30 -5.09 -11.63
CA GLU A 197 -8.37 -5.90 -12.27
C GLU A 197 -8.81 -7.10 -11.41
N ASN A 198 -7.87 -7.79 -10.75
CA ASN A 198 -8.12 -8.95 -9.90
C ASN A 198 -7.40 -8.89 -8.54
N THR A 199 -6.96 -7.71 -8.14
CA THR A 199 -6.22 -7.49 -6.89
C THR A 199 -7.09 -6.68 -5.95
N PHE A 200 -7.23 -7.16 -4.72
CA PHE A 200 -8.05 -6.53 -3.69
C PHE A 200 -7.27 -6.49 -2.38
N ILE A 201 -7.39 -5.41 -1.64
CA ILE A 201 -7.05 -5.40 -0.21
C ILE A 201 -8.36 -5.66 0.53
N ASP A 202 -8.48 -6.84 1.11
CA ASP A 202 -9.61 -7.14 1.98
C ASP A 202 -9.29 -6.70 3.41
N GLU A 203 -10.32 -6.28 4.15
CA GLU A 203 -10.20 -5.73 5.51
C GLU A 203 -9.18 -4.57 5.62
N ALA A 204 -9.01 -3.81 4.54
CA ALA A 204 -8.04 -2.72 4.46
C ALA A 204 -8.13 -1.78 5.67
N ILE A 205 -6.96 -1.39 6.17
CA ILE A 205 -6.78 -0.30 7.13
C ILE A 205 -6.77 1.00 6.34
N GLN A 206 -7.79 1.84 6.49
CA GLN A 206 -7.80 3.17 5.91
C GLN A 206 -7.14 4.15 6.86
N THR A 207 -6.30 5.06 6.33
CA THR A 207 -5.62 6.11 7.09
C THR A 207 -5.61 7.42 6.32
N ASP A 208 -5.51 8.55 7.04
CA ASP A 208 -5.24 9.88 6.49
C ASP A 208 -3.72 10.22 6.47
N ALA A 209 -2.86 9.33 7.01
CA ALA A 209 -1.43 9.41 6.75
C ALA A 209 -1.18 9.37 5.24
N SER A 210 -0.33 10.25 4.73
CA SER A 210 -0.06 10.33 3.29
C SER A 210 0.62 9.07 2.79
N ILE A 211 -0.10 8.25 2.02
CA ILE A 211 0.42 7.05 1.34
C ILE A 211 0.62 7.38 -0.14
N ASN A 212 1.83 7.21 -0.63
CA ASN A 212 2.26 7.52 -2.00
C ASN A 212 3.15 6.38 -2.53
N THR A 213 3.50 6.43 -3.81
CA THR A 213 4.38 5.44 -4.45
C THR A 213 5.71 5.24 -3.70
N GLY A 214 6.21 6.26 -2.99
CA GLY A 214 7.47 6.18 -2.27
C GLY A 214 7.42 5.40 -0.95
N ASN A 215 6.27 5.30 -0.28
CA ASN A 215 6.12 4.50 0.94
C ASN A 215 5.29 3.21 0.74
N SER A 216 4.87 2.94 -0.50
CA SER A 216 4.22 1.68 -0.88
C SER A 216 5.14 0.49 -0.60
N GLY A 217 4.65 -0.53 0.07
CA GLY A 217 5.41 -1.69 0.56
C GLY A 217 6.11 -1.47 1.89
N GLY A 218 6.24 -0.22 2.36
CA GLY A 218 6.76 0.10 3.68
C GLY A 218 5.77 -0.18 4.81
N PRO A 219 6.21 -0.10 6.08
CA PRO A 219 5.38 -0.41 7.23
C PRO A 219 4.42 0.72 7.58
N LEU A 220 3.21 0.36 8.02
CA LEU A 220 2.32 1.19 8.83
C LEU A 220 2.51 0.75 10.29
N LEU A 221 2.92 1.68 11.15
CA LEU A 221 3.25 1.41 12.56
C LEU A 221 2.18 1.97 13.49
N ASN A 222 1.99 1.33 14.63
CA ASN A 222 1.23 1.87 15.76
C ASN A 222 2.13 2.77 16.65
N SER A 223 1.56 3.37 17.70
CA SER A 223 2.27 4.19 18.68
C SER A 223 3.35 3.44 19.50
N HIS A 224 3.37 2.12 19.46
CA HIS A 224 4.43 1.32 20.07
C HIS A 224 5.60 0.99 19.12
N GLY A 225 5.50 1.42 17.84
CA GLY A 225 6.48 1.09 16.79
C GLY A 225 6.33 -0.33 16.24
N GLU A 226 5.20 -0.99 16.47
CA GLU A 226 4.90 -2.30 15.91
C GLU A 226 4.17 -2.15 14.56
N VAL A 227 4.50 -3.01 13.61
CA VAL A 227 3.86 -3.01 12.28
C VAL A 227 2.44 -3.53 12.39
N ILE A 228 1.47 -2.74 11.99
CA ILE A 228 0.04 -3.10 11.92
C ILE A 228 -0.46 -3.28 10.49
N GLY A 229 0.33 -2.84 9.49
CA GLY A 229 -0.03 -3.01 8.08
C GLY A 229 1.14 -2.74 7.14
N ILE A 230 0.94 -3.07 5.85
CA ILE A 230 1.82 -2.72 4.74
C ILE A 230 1.16 -1.59 3.97
N ASN A 231 1.83 -0.46 3.83
CA ASN A 231 1.32 0.67 3.05
C ASN A 231 1.10 0.25 1.59
N SER A 232 -0.05 0.57 1.02
CA SER A 232 -0.34 0.33 -0.38
C SER A 232 -0.83 1.61 -1.03
N ALA A 233 -0.01 2.17 -1.94
CA ALA A 233 -0.42 3.30 -2.76
C ALA A 233 -1.43 2.80 -3.80
N ILE A 234 -2.69 2.97 -3.51
CA ILE A 234 -3.76 2.63 -4.43
C ILE A 234 -3.79 3.68 -5.53
N TYR A 235 -3.93 3.20 -6.76
CA TYR A 235 -4.16 4.05 -7.92
C TYR A 235 -5.44 4.87 -7.69
N ALA A 236 -5.28 6.11 -7.25
CA ALA A 236 -6.37 7.07 -7.26
C ALA A 236 -6.60 7.52 -8.71
N PRO A 237 -7.81 7.38 -9.27
CA PRO A 237 -8.10 7.78 -10.66
C PRO A 237 -7.75 9.23 -10.97
N SER A 238 -7.62 10.09 -9.94
CA SER A 238 -7.25 11.50 -10.03
C SER A 238 -5.74 11.77 -9.93
N GLY A 239 -4.91 10.74 -9.69
CA GLY A 239 -3.45 10.92 -9.51
C GLY A 239 -3.04 11.68 -8.24
N THR A 240 -3.99 12.10 -7.41
CA THR A 240 -3.75 12.81 -6.14
C THR A 240 -4.36 12.03 -4.99
N THR A 241 -3.55 11.76 -3.96
CA THR A 241 -4.04 11.20 -2.70
C THR A 241 -4.85 12.27 -1.98
N ALA A 242 -6.17 12.20 -2.09
CA ALA A 242 -7.10 13.14 -1.43
C ALA A 242 -7.17 12.91 0.10
N GLY A 243 -6.05 12.61 0.77
CA GLY A 243 -6.04 12.31 2.20
C GLY A 243 -6.64 10.93 2.54
N ILE A 244 -6.64 9.99 1.59
CA ILE A 244 -7.12 8.63 1.79
C ILE A 244 -5.99 7.68 1.40
N GLY A 245 -5.36 7.07 2.41
CA GLY A 245 -4.39 6.00 2.26
C GLY A 245 -4.98 4.66 2.69
N PHE A 246 -4.39 3.56 2.21
CA PHE A 246 -4.76 2.22 2.63
C PHE A 246 -3.53 1.40 2.98
N ALA A 247 -3.70 0.47 3.92
CA ALA A 247 -2.68 -0.51 4.23
C ALA A 247 -3.30 -1.92 4.32
N ILE A 248 -2.51 -2.90 3.91
CA ILE A 248 -2.83 -4.33 4.02
C ILE A 248 -2.63 -4.73 5.48
N PRO A 249 -3.60 -5.38 6.13
CA PRO A 249 -3.48 -5.80 7.53
C PRO A 249 -2.25 -6.70 7.76
N ILE A 250 -1.50 -6.45 8.83
CA ILE A 250 -0.27 -7.20 9.10
C ILE A 250 -0.51 -8.68 9.38
N ASN A 251 -1.67 -9.05 9.93
CA ASN A 251 -1.97 -10.46 10.20
C ASN A 251 -2.09 -11.27 8.90
N THR A 252 -2.62 -10.68 7.83
CA THR A 252 -2.63 -11.28 6.49
C THR A 252 -1.20 -11.46 5.98
N ALA A 253 -0.37 -10.40 6.06
CA ALA A 253 1.01 -10.45 5.59
C ALA A 253 1.88 -11.43 6.38
N ARG A 254 1.67 -11.54 7.70
CA ARG A 254 2.37 -12.51 8.54
C ARG A 254 2.13 -13.94 8.08
N ARG A 255 0.86 -14.32 7.85
CA ARG A 255 0.52 -15.67 7.40
C ARG A 255 1.05 -15.98 6.00
N VAL A 256 0.98 -14.99 5.10
CA VAL A 256 1.61 -15.13 3.77
C VAL A 256 3.11 -15.37 3.90
N ALA A 257 3.81 -14.61 4.75
CA ALA A 257 5.23 -14.82 5.00
C ALA A 257 5.53 -16.21 5.60
N GLU A 258 4.78 -16.63 6.63
CA GLU A 258 4.91 -17.95 7.26
C GLU A 258 4.74 -19.09 6.23
N ASP A 259 3.72 -19.02 5.38
CA ASP A 259 3.48 -20.01 4.33
C ASP A 259 4.62 -20.03 3.29
N LEU A 260 5.08 -18.87 2.84
CA LEU A 260 6.16 -18.77 1.87
C LEU A 260 7.48 -19.28 2.44
N ILE A 261 7.80 -18.99 3.71
CA ILE A 261 9.02 -19.47 4.36
C ILE A 261 8.96 -20.98 4.60
N THR A 262 7.82 -21.50 5.07
CA THR A 262 7.72 -22.89 5.51
C THR A 262 7.32 -23.87 4.40
N LYS A 263 6.45 -23.43 3.48
CA LYS A 263 5.86 -24.28 2.43
C LYS A 263 6.32 -23.91 1.02
N GLY A 264 6.94 -22.75 0.83
CA GLY A 264 7.35 -22.21 -0.47
C GLY A 264 6.19 -21.75 -1.36
N ARG A 265 4.96 -21.75 -0.86
CA ARG A 265 3.74 -21.30 -1.57
C ARG A 265 2.70 -20.78 -0.59
N VAL A 266 1.87 -19.86 -1.03
CA VAL A 266 0.73 -19.38 -0.25
C VAL A 266 -0.39 -20.40 -0.31
N THR A 267 -0.89 -20.82 0.85
CA THR A 267 -2.02 -21.72 0.97
C THR A 267 -3.32 -20.96 1.15
N ARG A 268 -4.40 -21.46 0.58
CA ARG A 268 -5.72 -20.84 0.66
C ARG A 268 -6.77 -21.80 1.16
N ALA A 269 -7.70 -21.25 1.90
CA ALA A 269 -8.88 -21.98 2.28
C ALA A 269 -9.72 -22.32 1.04
N THR A 270 -10.16 -23.58 0.94
CA THR A 270 -11.03 -24.04 -0.15
C THR A 270 -12.18 -24.86 0.39
N LEU A 271 -13.31 -24.77 -0.30
CA LEU A 271 -14.44 -25.64 -0.08
C LEU A 271 -14.25 -27.01 -0.76
N GLY A 272 -13.35 -27.13 -1.75
CA GLY A 272 -13.27 -28.30 -2.60
C GLY A 272 -14.57 -28.49 -3.39
N ALA A 273 -15.11 -27.42 -3.93
CA ALA A 273 -16.31 -27.40 -4.73
C ALA A 273 -16.23 -26.37 -5.86
N GLU A 274 -16.74 -26.73 -7.01
CA GLU A 274 -16.93 -25.83 -8.15
C GLU A 274 -18.39 -25.39 -8.19
N GLY A 275 -18.59 -24.08 -8.36
CA GLY A 275 -19.93 -23.51 -8.43
C GLY A 275 -20.01 -22.34 -9.38
N ARG A 276 -21.24 -21.97 -9.70
CA ARG A 276 -21.57 -20.86 -10.60
C ARG A 276 -22.55 -19.92 -9.95
N ALA A 277 -22.26 -18.63 -10.06
CA ALA A 277 -23.21 -17.60 -9.65
C ALA A 277 -24.50 -17.72 -10.48
N ILE A 278 -25.64 -17.69 -9.82
CA ILE A 278 -26.96 -17.62 -10.45
C ILE A 278 -27.47 -16.17 -10.44
N TRP A 279 -28.24 -15.82 -11.46
CA TRP A 279 -28.91 -14.53 -11.58
C TRP A 279 -30.39 -14.75 -11.86
N PRO A 280 -31.27 -13.75 -11.69
CA PRO A 280 -32.73 -13.94 -11.77
C PRO A 280 -33.20 -14.64 -13.03
N GLY A 281 -32.69 -14.23 -14.22
CA GLY A 281 -33.08 -14.85 -15.49
C GLY A 281 -32.68 -16.33 -15.59
N LEU A 282 -31.51 -16.72 -15.08
CA LEU A 282 -31.09 -18.12 -15.04
C LEU A 282 -31.92 -18.91 -14.04
N ALA A 283 -32.20 -18.34 -12.87
CA ALA A 283 -33.02 -18.97 -11.85
C ALA A 283 -34.44 -19.25 -12.35
N ASP A 284 -35.06 -18.28 -13.05
CA ASP A 284 -36.40 -18.42 -13.65
C ASP A 284 -36.39 -19.50 -14.75
N ALA A 285 -35.37 -19.50 -15.64
CA ALA A 285 -35.22 -20.49 -16.71
C ALA A 285 -35.05 -21.94 -16.21
N LEU A 286 -34.38 -22.10 -15.05
CA LEU A 286 -34.11 -23.40 -14.42
C LEU A 286 -35.13 -23.77 -13.34
N GLY A 287 -36.11 -22.91 -13.04
CA GLY A 287 -37.12 -23.14 -12.01
C GLY A 287 -36.52 -23.24 -10.61
N LEU A 288 -35.46 -22.47 -10.34
CA LEU A 288 -34.78 -22.51 -9.03
C LEU A 288 -35.58 -21.74 -7.98
N SER A 289 -35.54 -22.20 -6.73
CA SER A 289 -36.26 -21.61 -5.60
C SER A 289 -35.63 -20.33 -5.05
N THR A 290 -34.41 -19.99 -5.47
CA THR A 290 -33.74 -18.75 -5.13
C THR A 290 -33.17 -18.09 -6.41
N LYS A 291 -33.13 -16.74 -6.41
CA LYS A 291 -32.72 -15.95 -7.59
C LYS A 291 -31.25 -15.52 -7.57
N GLN A 292 -30.57 -15.73 -6.45
CA GLN A 292 -29.16 -15.37 -6.24
C GLN A 292 -28.46 -16.44 -5.41
N GLY A 293 -27.15 -16.55 -5.55
CA GLY A 293 -26.30 -17.50 -4.84
C GLY A 293 -25.33 -18.20 -5.77
N ILE A 294 -24.61 -19.17 -5.23
CA ILE A 294 -23.69 -20.03 -5.99
C ILE A 294 -24.27 -21.43 -6.07
N LEU A 295 -24.68 -21.82 -7.26
CA LEU A 295 -25.10 -23.19 -7.58
C LEU A 295 -23.85 -24.08 -7.57
N ILE A 296 -23.80 -25.06 -6.71
CA ILE A 296 -22.71 -26.04 -6.65
C ILE A 296 -22.89 -27.05 -7.79
N GLU A 297 -22.00 -26.96 -8.76
CA GLU A 297 -22.00 -27.82 -9.94
C GLU A 297 -21.28 -29.16 -9.65
N ARG A 298 -20.15 -29.08 -8.93
CA ARG A 298 -19.33 -30.26 -8.56
C ARG A 298 -18.80 -30.13 -7.15
N VAL A 299 -18.64 -31.27 -6.52
CA VAL A 299 -17.96 -31.39 -5.22
C VAL A 299 -16.81 -32.37 -5.42
N GLU A 300 -15.63 -31.98 -4.95
CA GLU A 300 -14.42 -32.79 -5.01
C GLU A 300 -14.59 -34.02 -4.11
N PRO A 301 -14.42 -35.27 -4.65
CA PRO A 301 -14.55 -36.48 -3.86
C PRO A 301 -13.54 -36.48 -2.69
N GLY A 302 -14.03 -36.67 -1.46
CA GLY A 302 -13.20 -36.66 -0.25
C GLY A 302 -12.74 -35.25 0.18
N GLY A 303 -13.07 -34.21 -0.58
CA GLY A 303 -12.78 -32.81 -0.21
C GLY A 303 -13.69 -32.29 0.91
N PRO A 304 -13.40 -31.05 1.41
CA PRO A 304 -14.13 -30.45 2.53
C PRO A 304 -15.66 -30.43 2.35
N ALA A 305 -16.12 -29.96 1.19
CA ALA A 305 -17.54 -29.90 0.86
C ALA A 305 -18.19 -31.27 0.88
N ALA A 306 -17.52 -32.32 0.32
CA ALA A 306 -18.01 -33.67 0.34
C ALA A 306 -18.12 -34.22 1.76
N GLN A 307 -17.11 -34.02 2.59
CA GLN A 307 -17.10 -34.44 4.01
C GLN A 307 -18.20 -33.76 4.81
N ALA A 308 -18.51 -32.52 4.51
CA ALA A 308 -19.61 -31.78 5.14
C ALA A 308 -21.00 -32.15 4.59
N GLY A 309 -21.09 -32.94 3.54
CA GLY A 309 -22.36 -33.38 2.94
C GLY A 309 -22.99 -32.34 2.00
N LEU A 310 -22.19 -31.41 1.45
CA LEU A 310 -22.62 -30.59 0.32
C LEU A 310 -22.89 -31.46 -0.91
N ARG A 311 -23.88 -31.07 -1.71
CA ARG A 311 -24.28 -31.81 -2.92
C ARG A 311 -23.97 -31.00 -4.17
N GLY A 312 -23.25 -31.62 -5.10
CA GLY A 312 -23.08 -31.11 -6.45
C GLY A 312 -24.27 -31.44 -7.34
N GLY A 313 -24.35 -30.82 -8.51
CA GLY A 313 -25.37 -31.09 -9.49
C GLY A 313 -25.32 -32.52 -10.05
N ASP A 314 -26.48 -33.12 -10.27
CA ASP A 314 -26.67 -34.49 -10.78
C ASP A 314 -27.14 -34.53 -12.24
N ARG A 315 -27.64 -33.41 -12.81
CA ARG A 315 -28.16 -33.31 -14.17
C ARG A 315 -27.43 -32.24 -14.97
N ILE A 316 -27.16 -32.50 -16.23
CA ILE A 316 -26.58 -31.53 -17.16
C ILE A 316 -27.73 -30.98 -18.02
N VAL A 317 -27.81 -29.65 -18.12
CA VAL A 317 -28.71 -28.91 -18.98
C VAL A 317 -27.91 -27.94 -19.85
N LEU A 318 -28.49 -27.61 -21.01
CA LEU A 318 -27.95 -26.57 -21.89
C LEU A 318 -28.66 -25.25 -21.60
N ALA A 319 -27.89 -24.23 -21.25
CA ALA A 319 -28.37 -22.84 -21.14
C ALA A 319 -27.63 -22.00 -22.19
N GLY A 320 -28.27 -21.81 -23.31
CA GLY A 320 -27.63 -21.23 -24.52
C GLY A 320 -26.53 -22.19 -25.03
N LEU A 321 -25.29 -21.68 -25.14
CA LEU A 321 -24.12 -22.47 -25.59
C LEU A 321 -23.33 -23.10 -24.42
N GLN A 322 -23.79 -22.95 -23.19
CA GLN A 322 -23.08 -23.46 -22.01
C GLN A 322 -23.78 -24.67 -21.41
N GLN A 323 -22.97 -25.65 -21.01
CA GLN A 323 -23.43 -26.77 -20.19
C GLN A 323 -23.40 -26.33 -18.73
N LEU A 324 -24.50 -26.57 -18.04
CA LEU A 324 -24.66 -26.33 -16.62
C LEU A 324 -25.01 -27.66 -15.93
N ARG A 325 -24.41 -27.87 -14.77
CA ARG A 325 -24.76 -28.99 -13.92
C ARG A 325 -25.69 -28.51 -12.81
N ILE A 326 -26.95 -28.96 -12.82
CA ILE A 326 -28.01 -28.52 -11.91
C ILE A 326 -28.43 -29.65 -10.95
N GLY A 327 -29.20 -29.29 -9.92
CA GLY A 327 -29.66 -30.22 -8.87
C GLY A 327 -28.80 -30.19 -7.61
N GLY A 328 -27.68 -29.46 -7.65
CA GLY A 328 -26.83 -29.25 -6.48
C GLY A 328 -27.38 -28.21 -5.51
N ASP A 329 -26.72 -28.07 -4.38
CA ASP A 329 -26.99 -27.05 -3.39
C ASP A 329 -26.73 -25.63 -3.96
N ILE A 330 -27.46 -24.64 -3.44
CA ILE A 330 -27.20 -23.25 -3.78
C ILE A 330 -26.73 -22.56 -2.50
N VAL A 331 -25.46 -22.15 -2.44
CA VAL A 331 -24.91 -21.38 -1.32
C VAL A 331 -25.43 -19.95 -1.41
N VAL A 332 -26.09 -19.49 -0.35
CA VAL A 332 -26.70 -18.16 -0.26
C VAL A 332 -26.11 -17.30 0.86
N ALA A 333 -25.37 -17.89 1.81
CA ALA A 333 -24.61 -17.17 2.82
C ALA A 333 -23.43 -18.01 3.36
N ILE A 334 -22.42 -17.33 3.90
CA ILE A 334 -21.32 -17.88 4.71
C ILE A 334 -21.29 -17.13 6.03
N ASP A 335 -21.39 -17.81 7.17
CA ASP A 335 -21.46 -17.25 8.52
C ASP A 335 -22.44 -16.07 8.62
N GLY A 336 -23.62 -16.27 8.02
CA GLY A 336 -24.71 -15.29 7.98
C GLY A 336 -24.49 -14.13 7.00
N LYS A 337 -23.31 -13.99 6.36
CA LYS A 337 -23.05 -12.97 5.35
C LYS A 337 -23.55 -13.43 3.97
N PRO A 338 -24.35 -12.60 3.25
CA PRO A 338 -24.92 -12.99 1.97
C PRO A 338 -23.84 -13.30 0.92
N VAL A 339 -24.12 -14.34 0.10
CA VAL A 339 -23.34 -14.71 -1.09
C VAL A 339 -24.26 -14.57 -2.30
N THR A 340 -24.02 -13.56 -3.12
CA THR A 340 -24.83 -13.26 -4.32
C THR A 340 -24.04 -13.40 -5.60
N SER A 341 -22.72 -13.39 -5.51
CA SER A 341 -21.77 -13.47 -6.64
C SER A 341 -20.60 -14.38 -6.33
N GLN A 342 -19.84 -14.76 -7.35
CA GLN A 342 -18.57 -15.48 -7.20
C GLN A 342 -17.54 -14.63 -6.43
N THR A 343 -17.59 -13.31 -6.62
CA THR A 343 -16.74 -12.37 -5.90
C THR A 343 -17.02 -12.41 -4.39
N ASP A 344 -18.31 -12.43 -3.98
CA ASP A 344 -18.66 -12.52 -2.55
C ASP A 344 -18.14 -13.80 -1.94
N LEU A 345 -18.35 -14.96 -2.62
CA LEU A 345 -17.84 -16.24 -2.17
C LEU A 345 -16.31 -16.20 -1.99
N ASN A 346 -15.60 -15.69 -2.99
CA ASN A 346 -14.14 -15.62 -2.97
C ASN A 346 -13.64 -14.69 -1.86
N LEU A 347 -14.26 -13.54 -1.65
CA LEU A 347 -13.89 -12.59 -0.60
C LEU A 347 -14.12 -13.20 0.80
N LEU A 348 -15.27 -13.85 1.02
CA LEU A 348 -15.54 -14.47 2.30
C LEU A 348 -14.58 -15.62 2.61
N LEU A 349 -14.29 -16.48 1.62
CA LEU A 349 -13.31 -17.55 1.78
C LEU A 349 -11.86 -17.03 1.92
N ASN A 350 -11.55 -15.87 1.36
CA ASN A 350 -10.22 -15.28 1.46
C ASN A 350 -9.88 -14.78 2.89
N ARG A 351 -10.89 -14.60 3.73
CA ARG A 351 -10.75 -14.23 5.15
C ARG A 351 -10.43 -15.42 6.04
N GLU A 352 -10.73 -16.63 5.53
CA GLU A 352 -10.61 -17.87 6.26
C GLU A 352 -9.31 -18.60 5.88
N TRP A 353 -8.91 -19.51 6.76
CA TRP A 353 -7.67 -20.27 6.58
C TRP A 353 -7.97 -21.78 6.46
N PRO A 354 -7.06 -22.55 5.84
CA PRO A 354 -7.16 -24.00 5.88
C PRO A 354 -7.30 -24.51 7.30
N GLY A 355 -8.34 -25.33 7.55
CA GLY A 355 -8.68 -25.87 8.86
C GLY A 355 -9.73 -25.07 9.64
N ASP A 356 -10.03 -23.83 9.26
CA ASP A 356 -11.14 -23.06 9.85
C ASP A 356 -12.49 -23.71 9.48
N THR A 357 -13.51 -23.51 10.32
CA THR A 357 -14.84 -24.03 10.07
C THR A 357 -15.79 -22.86 9.82
N VAL A 358 -16.42 -22.86 8.64
CA VAL A 358 -17.44 -21.89 8.26
C VAL A 358 -18.81 -22.55 8.19
N THR A 359 -19.87 -21.79 8.44
CA THR A 359 -21.24 -22.25 8.28
C THR A 359 -21.81 -21.78 6.96
N LEU A 360 -22.02 -22.70 6.02
CA LEU A 360 -22.69 -22.42 4.76
C LEU A 360 -24.20 -22.49 4.93
N THR A 361 -24.92 -21.41 4.66
CA THR A 361 -26.36 -21.47 4.46
C THR A 361 -26.64 -21.83 3.00
N VAL A 362 -27.22 -23.00 2.77
CA VAL A 362 -27.53 -23.49 1.42
C VAL A 362 -29.04 -23.64 1.24
N VAL A 363 -29.48 -23.55 -0.01
CA VAL A 363 -30.85 -23.92 -0.42
C VAL A 363 -30.77 -25.28 -1.10
N ARG A 364 -31.44 -26.29 -0.50
CA ARG A 364 -31.56 -27.69 -1.00
C ARG A 364 -33.01 -28.02 -1.10
N ASN A 365 -33.50 -28.37 -2.28
CA ASN A 365 -34.91 -28.69 -2.52
C ASN A 365 -35.90 -27.65 -1.97
N GLY A 366 -35.56 -26.35 -2.14
CA GLY A 366 -36.35 -25.21 -1.69
C GLY A 366 -36.31 -24.92 -0.18
N LYS A 367 -35.53 -25.67 0.61
CA LYS A 367 -35.36 -25.48 2.06
C LYS A 367 -33.96 -24.94 2.36
N LYS A 368 -33.88 -23.98 3.29
CA LYS A 368 -32.58 -23.52 3.82
C LYS A 368 -32.05 -24.50 4.84
N LEU A 369 -30.75 -24.78 4.75
CA LEU A 369 -29.99 -25.64 5.65
C LEU A 369 -28.67 -24.95 5.97
N ASP A 370 -28.23 -25.05 7.21
CA ASP A 370 -26.92 -24.62 7.64
C ASP A 370 -25.99 -25.83 7.74
N ILE A 371 -24.86 -25.77 7.05
CA ILE A 371 -23.90 -26.86 6.93
C ILE A 371 -22.55 -26.35 7.40
N PRO A 372 -22.02 -26.85 8.55
CA PRO A 372 -20.65 -26.53 8.96
C PRO A 372 -19.65 -27.26 8.03
N VAL A 373 -18.71 -26.50 7.47
CA VAL A 373 -17.68 -27.01 6.58
C VAL A 373 -16.31 -26.64 7.14
N LYS A 374 -15.49 -27.65 7.46
CA LYS A 374 -14.08 -27.45 7.77
C LYS A 374 -13.33 -27.27 6.46
N LEU A 375 -12.74 -26.07 6.25
CA LEU A 375 -12.07 -25.70 5.00
C LEU A 375 -10.79 -26.51 4.80
N GLY A 376 -10.53 -26.88 3.57
CA GLY A 376 -9.29 -27.52 3.14
C GLY A 376 -8.24 -26.54 2.69
N GLU A 377 -7.11 -27.08 2.25
CA GLU A 377 -5.99 -26.33 1.67
C GLU A 377 -5.94 -26.55 0.16
N SER A 378 -5.77 -25.45 -0.62
CA SER A 378 -5.59 -25.50 -2.08
C SER A 378 -4.16 -25.15 -2.48
#